data_a656f373856539e1dbd2a17dc3062ed1
#
_entry.id   a656f373856539e1dbd2a17dc3062ed1
#
_cell.length_a   1.000
_cell.length_b   1.000
_cell.length_c   1.000
_cell.angle_alpha   90.00
_cell.angle_beta   90.00
_cell.angle_gamma   90.00
#
_symmetry.space_group_name_H-M   'P 1'
#
loop_
_entity.id
_entity.type
_entity.pdbx_description
1 polymer ?
#
loop_
_entity_poly.entity_id
_entity_poly.type
_entity_poly.pdbx_seq_one_letter_code
_entity_poly.pdbx_strand_id
1 'polypeptide(L)'
;MLIVVLMKGVPARTTQAVQIGGVLNREAMDLVLNPHDAKAVEAADFLKRSVGGKAVALTMGPDMKLVPLMRPLYQSEVLGIDEEVVLSDRRMAGGDTLATSYAVSLGVKKIIERHTKALDELAETIRKSGYSETVKAKAAELYAANLITNRVYSELPPVHDTIVSRFLSGASSPATALAELEEEKRRASRFVVLAGIKTTDGETGSVGPQVAEGVSELLGVTVPHATYVESFDADPATGTITSQRMIGYLSQKLEMRLPALLTVGSEYRPSEPSAGDMEEVRYNSYRGKVLQATKWTADDIGADPKRIGLVNSPTIVGSGVDIGKPPVQKTVGVSQVFLGAVGRTDFEGKPYGPFARGDLASGLPDGLLERLKSDGSVGTFDVRMLAEELAA
;
A
#
# COMPACT_ATOMS: atom_id res chain seq x y z
N MET A 1 -10.94 7.41 -14.17
CA MET A 1 -10.17 8.11 -13.10
C MET A 1 -8.78 7.50 -13.00
N LEU A 2 -7.75 8.23 -12.56
CA LEU A 2 -6.42 7.68 -12.30
C LEU A 2 -6.29 7.37 -10.81
N ILE A 3 -5.84 6.15 -10.48
CA ILE A 3 -5.63 5.67 -9.12
C ILE A 3 -4.16 5.28 -9.00
N VAL A 4 -3.45 5.80 -8.00
CA VAL A 4 -2.05 5.45 -7.74
C VAL A 4 -1.98 4.78 -6.37
N VAL A 5 -1.42 3.57 -6.32
CA VAL A 5 -1.26 2.82 -5.06
C VAL A 5 0.21 2.82 -4.69
N LEU A 6 0.54 3.39 -3.55
CA LEU A 6 1.89 3.36 -3.01
C LEU A 6 2.12 2.03 -2.29
N MET A 7 3.20 1.36 -2.62
CA MET A 7 3.51 0.05 -2.06
C MET A 7 4.97 -0.06 -1.66
N LYS A 8 5.25 -0.91 -0.67
CA LYS A 8 6.59 -1.17 -0.18
C LYS A 8 6.83 -2.65 0.05
N GLY A 9 8.00 -3.14 -0.39
CA GLY A 9 8.54 -4.40 0.07
C GLY A 9 9.19 -4.21 1.44
N VAL A 10 8.74 -4.99 2.42
CA VAL A 10 9.27 -5.01 3.78
C VAL A 10 9.94 -6.35 4.08
N PRO A 11 10.89 -6.41 5.03
CA PRO A 11 11.50 -7.67 5.43
C PRO A 11 10.47 -8.71 5.85
N ALA A 12 10.58 -9.93 5.31
CA ALA A 12 9.68 -11.04 5.65
C ALA A 12 9.77 -11.44 7.12
N ARG A 13 10.94 -11.23 7.74
CA ARG A 13 11.19 -11.50 9.16
C ARG A 13 12.07 -10.39 9.74
N THR A 14 11.67 -9.81 10.85
CA THR A 14 12.44 -8.77 11.56
C THR A 14 13.79 -9.29 12.08
N THR A 15 13.90 -10.60 12.32
CA THR A 15 15.12 -11.26 12.79
C THR A 15 16.18 -11.47 11.70
N GLN A 16 15.85 -11.24 10.43
CA GLN A 16 16.78 -11.36 9.29
C GLN A 16 17.30 -10.01 8.81
N ALA A 17 17.21 -8.97 9.64
CA ALA A 17 17.71 -7.64 9.29
C ALA A 17 19.23 -7.67 9.09
N VAL A 18 19.67 -7.82 7.84
CA VAL A 18 21.08 -7.68 7.49
C VAL A 18 21.40 -6.21 7.35
N GLN A 19 22.30 -5.71 8.18
CA GLN A 19 22.79 -4.33 8.11
C GLN A 19 24.21 -4.28 7.53
N ILE A 20 24.44 -3.33 6.66
CA ILE A 20 25.78 -2.98 6.18
C ILE A 20 25.97 -1.49 6.43
N GLY A 21 26.95 -1.13 7.27
CA GLY A 21 27.22 0.26 7.63
C GLY A 21 26.05 0.97 8.31
N GLY A 22 25.23 0.24 9.09
CA GLY A 22 24.06 0.80 9.79
C GLY A 22 22.79 0.96 8.93
N VAL A 23 22.83 0.57 7.66
CA VAL A 23 21.70 0.62 6.72
C VAL A 23 21.19 -0.78 6.44
N LEU A 24 19.86 -0.95 6.42
CA LEU A 24 19.24 -2.22 6.03
C LEU A 24 19.60 -2.58 4.59
N ASN A 25 20.29 -3.70 4.42
CA ASN A 25 20.60 -4.26 3.10
C ASN A 25 19.40 -5.08 2.57
N ARG A 26 18.45 -4.39 1.94
CA ARG A 26 17.26 -5.02 1.37
C ARG A 26 17.55 -5.99 0.22
N GLU A 27 18.69 -5.87 -0.44
CA GLU A 27 19.10 -6.81 -1.50
C GLU A 27 19.39 -8.21 -0.93
N ALA A 28 19.89 -8.29 0.30
CA ALA A 28 20.20 -9.55 0.98
C ALA A 28 19.03 -10.15 1.76
N MET A 29 17.89 -9.44 1.83
CA MET A 29 16.74 -9.85 2.64
C MET A 29 15.63 -10.43 1.76
N ASP A 30 14.87 -11.37 2.30
CA ASP A 30 13.60 -11.76 1.72
C ASP A 30 12.56 -10.67 2.00
N LEU A 31 11.90 -10.21 0.95
CA LEU A 31 10.89 -9.17 1.04
C LEU A 31 9.50 -9.75 0.84
N VAL A 32 8.54 -9.21 1.57
CA VAL A 32 7.11 -9.42 1.37
C VAL A 32 6.43 -8.07 1.15
N LEU A 33 5.25 -8.08 0.53
CA LEU A 33 4.43 -6.87 0.44
C LEU A 33 4.02 -6.44 1.86
N ASN A 34 4.18 -5.15 2.15
CA ASN A 34 3.70 -4.59 3.41
C ASN A 34 2.20 -4.90 3.60
N PRO A 35 1.79 -5.53 4.73
CA PRO A 35 0.40 -5.93 4.93
C PRO A 35 -0.60 -4.76 4.86
N HIS A 36 -0.20 -3.57 5.29
CA HIS A 36 -1.07 -2.39 5.20
C HIS A 36 -1.22 -1.91 3.75
N ASP A 37 -0.19 -2.07 2.91
CA ASP A 37 -0.28 -1.71 1.50
C ASP A 37 -1.14 -2.73 0.73
N ALA A 38 -1.22 -3.98 1.19
CA ALA A 38 -2.18 -4.94 0.65
C ALA A 38 -3.63 -4.43 0.79
N LYS A 39 -3.98 -3.78 1.91
CA LYS A 39 -5.28 -3.12 2.08
C LYS A 39 -5.47 -1.94 1.13
N ALA A 40 -4.41 -1.20 0.82
CA ALA A 40 -4.47 -0.13 -0.18
C ALA A 40 -4.71 -0.68 -1.60
N VAL A 41 -4.17 -1.86 -1.93
CA VAL A 41 -4.46 -2.55 -3.20
C VAL A 41 -5.92 -2.99 -3.29
N GLU A 42 -6.48 -3.58 -2.22
CA GLU A 42 -7.91 -3.90 -2.15
C GLU A 42 -8.78 -2.65 -2.35
N ALA A 43 -8.38 -1.53 -1.71
CA ALA A 43 -9.06 -0.25 -1.83
C ALA A 43 -9.00 0.30 -3.27
N ALA A 44 -7.88 0.13 -3.96
CA ALA A 44 -7.74 0.55 -5.37
C ALA A 44 -8.58 -0.30 -6.31
N ASP A 45 -8.63 -1.60 -6.09
CA ASP A 45 -9.48 -2.51 -6.86
C ASP A 45 -10.97 -2.14 -6.69
N PHE A 46 -11.40 -1.98 -5.44
CA PHE A 46 -12.76 -1.53 -5.13
C PHE A 46 -13.10 -0.20 -5.83
N LEU A 47 -12.24 0.82 -5.69
CA LEU A 47 -12.45 2.12 -6.31
C LEU A 47 -12.53 2.00 -7.83
N LYS A 48 -11.62 1.24 -8.44
CA LYS A 48 -11.63 1.04 -9.89
C LYS A 48 -12.92 0.36 -10.38
N ARG A 49 -13.42 -0.62 -9.65
CA ARG A 49 -14.70 -1.30 -9.97
C ARG A 49 -15.88 -0.32 -9.88
N SER A 50 -15.85 0.57 -8.90
CA SER A 50 -16.94 1.53 -8.67
C SER A 50 -16.97 2.65 -9.71
N VAL A 51 -15.80 3.19 -10.08
CA VAL A 51 -15.73 4.43 -10.89
C VAL A 51 -15.02 4.29 -12.22
N GLY A 52 -14.43 3.15 -12.50
CA GLY A 52 -13.62 2.90 -13.69
C GLY A 52 -12.28 3.63 -13.69
N GLY A 53 -11.52 3.47 -14.76
CA GLY A 53 -10.26 4.19 -14.97
C GLY A 53 -9.03 3.29 -14.99
N LYS A 54 -7.89 3.85 -14.63
CA LYS A 54 -6.60 3.16 -14.61
C LYS A 54 -6.00 3.17 -13.21
N ALA A 55 -5.52 2.02 -12.74
CA ALA A 55 -4.82 1.88 -11.48
C ALA A 55 -3.34 1.53 -11.70
N VAL A 56 -2.45 2.26 -11.04
CA VAL A 56 -0.99 2.12 -11.14
C VAL A 56 -0.41 1.87 -9.76
N ALA A 57 0.32 0.78 -9.60
CA ALA A 57 1.11 0.50 -8.42
C ALA A 57 2.47 1.19 -8.52
N LEU A 58 2.85 1.96 -7.50
CA LEU A 58 4.12 2.67 -7.41
C LEU A 58 4.90 2.20 -6.19
N THR A 59 6.13 1.76 -6.41
CA THR A 59 7.04 1.32 -5.35
C THR A 59 8.44 1.91 -5.54
N MET A 60 9.24 1.98 -4.46
CA MET A 60 10.62 2.45 -4.50
C MET A 60 11.55 1.45 -3.81
N GLY A 61 12.62 1.06 -4.49
CA GLY A 61 13.66 0.16 -3.96
C GLY A 61 14.33 -0.68 -5.04
N PRO A 62 15.06 -1.76 -4.66
CA PRO A 62 15.78 -2.58 -5.61
C PRO A 62 14.82 -3.34 -6.55
N ASP A 63 14.84 -3.01 -7.83
CA ASP A 63 13.95 -3.57 -8.85
C ASP A 63 14.03 -5.10 -8.95
N MET A 64 15.23 -5.66 -8.79
CA MET A 64 15.44 -7.12 -8.80
C MET A 64 14.60 -7.87 -7.76
N LYS A 65 14.26 -7.23 -6.65
CA LYS A 65 13.43 -7.78 -5.57
C LYS A 65 11.96 -7.36 -5.71
N LEU A 66 11.72 -6.10 -6.06
CA LEU A 66 10.37 -5.54 -6.05
C LEU A 66 9.55 -5.99 -7.27
N VAL A 67 10.14 -6.05 -8.47
CA VAL A 67 9.40 -6.49 -9.67
C VAL A 67 8.81 -7.90 -9.51
N PRO A 68 9.57 -8.93 -9.07
CA PRO A 68 8.99 -10.24 -8.83
C PRO A 68 7.95 -10.25 -7.69
N LEU A 69 8.16 -9.45 -6.65
CA LEU A 69 7.26 -9.35 -5.50
C LEU A 69 5.89 -8.77 -5.88
N MET A 70 5.89 -7.72 -6.71
CA MET A 70 4.66 -7.01 -7.08
C MET A 70 3.97 -7.62 -8.32
N ARG A 71 4.67 -8.45 -9.08
CA ARG A 71 4.15 -9.06 -10.31
C ARG A 71 2.79 -9.73 -10.16
N PRO A 72 2.50 -10.51 -9.11
CA PRO A 72 1.17 -11.11 -8.95
C PRO A 72 0.03 -10.11 -8.94
N LEU A 73 0.27 -8.88 -8.45
CA LEU A 73 -0.75 -7.85 -8.33
C LEU A 73 -1.18 -7.32 -9.70
N TYR A 74 -0.22 -6.88 -10.52
CA TYR A 74 -0.55 -6.26 -11.81
C TYR A 74 -0.69 -7.27 -12.96
N GLN A 75 -0.33 -8.54 -12.76
CA GLN A 75 -0.62 -9.63 -13.68
C GLN A 75 -1.88 -10.42 -13.32
N SER A 76 -2.54 -10.09 -12.23
CA SER A 76 -3.79 -10.71 -11.82
C SER A 76 -4.91 -10.46 -12.84
N GLU A 77 -5.75 -11.45 -13.06
CA GLU A 77 -7.01 -11.30 -13.81
C GLU A 77 -8.15 -10.82 -12.90
N VAL A 78 -7.93 -10.83 -11.61
CA VAL A 78 -8.92 -10.49 -10.58
C VAL A 78 -8.73 -9.06 -10.07
N LEU A 79 -7.48 -8.67 -9.76
CA LEU A 79 -7.18 -7.33 -9.26
C LEU A 79 -7.05 -6.31 -10.40
N GLY A 80 -7.67 -5.16 -10.20
CA GLY A 80 -7.71 -4.08 -11.17
C GLY A 80 -6.45 -3.24 -11.31
N ILE A 81 -5.25 -3.75 -11.05
CA ILE A 81 -3.98 -3.03 -11.21
C ILE A 81 -3.47 -3.17 -12.66
N ASP A 82 -3.38 -2.06 -13.39
CA ASP A 82 -2.99 -2.05 -14.81
C ASP A 82 -1.49 -2.02 -15.03
N GLU A 83 -0.75 -1.37 -14.14
CA GLU A 83 0.69 -1.10 -14.33
C GLU A 83 1.42 -1.12 -13.00
N GLU A 84 2.65 -1.62 -13.02
CA GLU A 84 3.62 -1.45 -11.95
C GLU A 84 4.70 -0.45 -12.37
N VAL A 85 4.98 0.51 -11.51
CA VAL A 85 6.09 1.47 -11.64
C VAL A 85 7.05 1.28 -10.47
N VAL A 86 8.32 1.09 -10.78
CA VAL A 86 9.39 0.90 -9.79
C VAL A 86 10.39 2.05 -9.90
N LEU A 87 10.54 2.81 -8.83
CA LEU A 87 11.62 3.78 -8.68
C LEU A 87 12.86 3.02 -8.16
N SER A 88 13.84 2.79 -9.04
CA SER A 88 15.03 2.02 -8.70
C SER A 88 16.30 2.76 -9.11
N ASP A 89 16.99 3.29 -8.11
CA ASP A 89 18.29 3.96 -8.26
C ASP A 89 19.04 3.90 -6.92
N ARG A 90 20.32 3.54 -6.96
CA ARG A 90 21.16 3.51 -5.75
C ARG A 90 21.27 4.84 -5.04
N ARG A 91 21.15 5.94 -5.78
CA ARG A 91 21.15 7.30 -5.22
C ARG A 91 19.95 7.58 -4.28
N MET A 92 18.85 6.84 -4.43
CA MET A 92 17.67 6.94 -3.57
C MET A 92 17.75 6.03 -2.34
N ALA A 93 18.73 5.12 -2.29
CA ALA A 93 18.83 4.14 -1.22
C ALA A 93 19.11 4.77 0.15
N GLY A 94 18.51 4.22 1.20
CA GLY A 94 18.70 4.64 2.59
C GLY A 94 18.10 6.00 2.95
N GLY A 95 17.31 6.59 2.05
CA GLY A 95 16.59 7.85 2.34
C GLY A 95 15.61 7.67 3.50
N ASP A 96 15.48 8.73 4.32
CA ASP A 96 14.45 8.83 5.35
C ASP A 96 13.04 9.02 4.72
N THR A 97 12.04 9.24 5.55
CA THR A 97 10.66 9.41 5.07
C THR A 97 10.50 10.64 4.18
N LEU A 98 11.23 11.72 4.43
CA LEU A 98 11.13 12.96 3.64
C LEU A 98 11.78 12.77 2.26
N ALA A 99 13.01 12.24 2.21
CA ALA A 99 13.69 11.94 0.95
C ALA A 99 12.91 10.89 0.10
N THR A 100 12.34 9.88 0.77
CA THR A 100 11.48 8.88 0.14
C THR A 100 10.21 9.53 -0.43
N SER A 101 9.52 10.33 0.35
CA SER A 101 8.27 10.99 -0.07
C SER A 101 8.49 11.95 -1.24
N TYR A 102 9.62 12.67 -1.24
CA TYR A 102 9.99 13.52 -2.36
C TYR A 102 10.13 12.73 -3.67
N ALA A 103 10.90 11.63 -3.66
CA ALA A 103 11.06 10.80 -4.85
C ALA A 103 9.73 10.18 -5.30
N VAL A 104 8.94 9.68 -4.35
CA VAL A 104 7.61 9.10 -4.63
C VAL A 104 6.65 10.14 -5.20
N SER A 105 6.65 11.37 -4.68
CA SER A 105 5.81 12.47 -5.21
C SER A 105 6.15 12.81 -6.66
N LEU A 106 7.44 12.80 -7.02
CA LEU A 106 7.89 12.95 -8.41
C LEU A 106 7.41 11.77 -9.28
N GLY A 107 7.44 10.55 -8.74
CA GLY A 107 6.89 9.38 -9.41
C GLY A 107 5.39 9.51 -9.67
N VAL A 108 4.61 9.94 -8.68
CA VAL A 108 3.16 10.22 -8.81
C VAL A 108 2.91 11.27 -9.90
N LYS A 109 3.63 12.40 -9.84
CA LYS A 109 3.53 13.46 -10.86
C LYS A 109 3.78 12.89 -12.26
N LYS A 110 4.86 12.14 -12.44
CA LYS A 110 5.22 11.55 -13.74
C LYS A 110 4.17 10.56 -14.26
N ILE A 111 3.55 9.76 -13.37
CA ILE A 111 2.44 8.88 -13.75
C ILE A 111 1.27 9.70 -14.30
N ILE A 112 0.88 10.77 -13.61
CA ILE A 112 -0.23 11.64 -14.02
C ILE A 112 0.08 12.28 -15.38
N GLU A 113 1.27 12.88 -15.54
CA GLU A 113 1.69 13.54 -16.77
C GLU A 113 1.75 12.57 -17.96
N ARG A 114 2.31 11.38 -17.76
CA ARG A 114 2.37 10.34 -18.82
C ARG A 114 0.98 9.91 -19.28
N HIS A 115 0.08 9.65 -18.33
CA HIS A 115 -1.27 9.22 -18.63
C HIS A 115 -2.05 10.30 -19.35
N THR A 116 -1.99 11.53 -18.86
CA THR A 116 -2.65 12.69 -19.49
C THR A 116 -2.13 12.93 -20.92
N LYS A 117 -0.80 12.90 -21.09
CA LYS A 117 -0.18 13.05 -22.40
C LYS A 117 -0.60 11.95 -23.38
N ALA A 118 -0.73 10.70 -22.92
CA ALA A 118 -1.19 9.60 -23.76
C ALA A 118 -2.64 9.80 -24.26
N LEU A 119 -3.51 10.31 -23.40
CA LEU A 119 -4.89 10.66 -23.79
C LEU A 119 -4.89 11.81 -24.83
N ASP A 120 -4.01 12.82 -24.67
CA ASP A 120 -3.85 13.90 -25.64
C ASP A 120 -3.32 13.38 -26.99
N GLU A 121 -2.32 12.50 -26.99
CA GLU A 121 -1.78 11.89 -28.22
C GLU A 121 -2.85 11.07 -28.97
N LEU A 122 -3.65 10.31 -28.24
CA LEU A 122 -4.75 9.55 -28.83
C LEU A 122 -5.82 10.48 -29.41
N ALA A 123 -6.23 11.50 -28.66
CA ALA A 123 -7.20 12.50 -29.13
C ALA A 123 -6.70 13.23 -30.37
N GLU A 124 -5.44 13.65 -30.40
CA GLU A 124 -4.84 14.32 -31.55
C GLU A 124 -4.77 13.39 -32.76
N THR A 125 -4.51 12.11 -32.57
CA THR A 125 -4.52 11.12 -33.66
C THR A 125 -5.92 10.96 -34.23
N ILE A 126 -6.96 10.95 -33.41
CA ILE A 126 -8.36 10.91 -33.86
C ILE A 126 -8.72 12.16 -34.65
N ARG A 127 -8.31 13.36 -34.19
CA ARG A 127 -8.58 14.64 -34.91
C ARG A 127 -7.94 14.68 -36.28
N LYS A 128 -6.68 14.21 -36.40
CA LYS A 128 -5.91 14.30 -37.65
C LYS A 128 -6.29 13.24 -38.67
N SER A 129 -6.52 12.02 -38.20
CA SER A 129 -6.60 10.85 -39.06
C SER A 129 -8.03 10.40 -39.34
N GLY A 130 -8.99 10.90 -38.58
CA GLY A 130 -10.35 10.38 -38.65
C GLY A 130 -10.36 8.87 -38.37
N TYR A 131 -11.29 8.17 -38.98
CA TYR A 131 -11.37 6.70 -38.91
C TYR A 131 -10.23 6.08 -39.70
N SER A 132 -9.24 5.46 -39.04
CA SER A 132 -8.12 4.83 -39.72
C SER A 132 -7.32 3.83 -38.89
N GLU A 133 -6.57 2.99 -39.60
CA GLU A 133 -5.55 2.10 -39.02
C GLU A 133 -4.50 2.87 -38.18
N THR A 134 -4.33 4.17 -38.43
CA THR A 134 -3.44 5.05 -37.65
C THR A 134 -3.87 5.15 -36.17
N VAL A 135 -5.18 5.30 -35.92
CA VAL A 135 -5.72 5.34 -34.55
C VAL A 135 -5.52 4.00 -33.85
N LYS A 136 -5.76 2.91 -34.57
CA LYS A 136 -5.56 1.55 -34.08
C LYS A 136 -4.08 1.30 -33.72
N ALA A 137 -3.15 1.71 -34.59
CA ALA A 137 -1.72 1.60 -34.37
C ALA A 137 -1.27 2.43 -33.14
N LYS A 138 -1.75 3.69 -33.04
CA LYS A 138 -1.45 4.54 -31.88
C LYS A 138 -2.00 3.95 -30.58
N ALA A 139 -3.22 3.46 -30.59
CA ALA A 139 -3.79 2.80 -29.41
C ALA A 139 -2.97 1.56 -29.00
N ALA A 140 -2.57 0.72 -29.97
CA ALA A 140 -1.73 -0.44 -29.71
C ALA A 140 -0.36 -0.06 -29.11
N GLU A 141 0.26 1.02 -29.58
CA GLU A 141 1.50 1.58 -29.01
C GLU A 141 1.29 1.99 -27.55
N LEU A 142 0.23 2.74 -27.26
CA LEU A 142 -0.08 3.24 -25.92
C LEU A 142 -0.44 2.09 -24.94
N TYR A 143 -1.12 1.04 -25.43
CA TYR A 143 -1.38 -0.17 -24.64
C TYR A 143 -0.08 -0.92 -24.33
N ALA A 144 0.80 -1.09 -25.33
CA ALA A 144 2.07 -1.79 -25.15
C ALA A 144 2.99 -1.06 -24.16
N ALA A 145 2.87 0.26 -24.06
CA ALA A 145 3.60 1.10 -23.11
C ALA A 145 2.90 1.25 -21.74
N ASN A 146 1.79 0.57 -21.50
CA ASN A 146 0.95 0.69 -20.29
C ASN A 146 0.47 2.13 -20.01
N LEU A 147 0.38 3.00 -21.02
CA LEU A 147 -0.06 4.38 -20.84
C LEU A 147 -1.57 4.52 -20.73
N ILE A 148 -2.30 3.67 -21.45
CA ILE A 148 -3.74 3.47 -21.36
C ILE A 148 -4.05 2.00 -21.15
N THR A 149 -5.26 1.65 -20.72
CA THR A 149 -5.60 0.25 -20.40
C THR A 149 -6.53 -0.38 -21.44
N ASN A 150 -6.18 -1.61 -21.86
CA ASN A 150 -7.04 -2.52 -22.63
C ASN A 150 -7.27 -3.85 -21.88
N ARG A 151 -6.87 -3.92 -20.61
CA ARG A 151 -6.99 -5.15 -19.83
C ARG A 151 -8.38 -5.29 -19.23
N VAL A 152 -8.91 -6.48 -19.33
CA VAL A 152 -10.16 -6.90 -18.68
C VAL A 152 -9.81 -7.54 -17.35
N TYR A 153 -10.47 -7.11 -16.28
CA TYR A 153 -10.37 -7.68 -14.95
C TYR A 153 -11.74 -8.20 -14.54
N SER A 154 -11.88 -9.51 -14.38
CA SER A 154 -13.19 -10.12 -14.15
C SER A 154 -14.21 -9.60 -15.17
N GLU A 155 -15.25 -8.93 -14.75
CA GLU A 155 -16.30 -8.36 -15.61
C GLU A 155 -16.10 -6.84 -15.90
N LEU A 156 -14.99 -6.27 -15.42
CA LEU A 156 -14.74 -4.83 -15.54
C LEU A 156 -14.24 -4.49 -16.96
N PRO A 157 -15.01 -3.72 -17.76
CA PRO A 157 -14.58 -3.34 -19.10
C PRO A 157 -13.42 -2.34 -19.03
N PRO A 158 -12.42 -2.46 -19.91
CA PRO A 158 -11.30 -1.52 -19.99
C PRO A 158 -11.76 -0.18 -20.61
N VAL A 159 -11.78 0.88 -19.83
CA VAL A 159 -12.36 2.18 -20.22
C VAL A 159 -11.78 2.73 -21.53
N HIS A 160 -10.45 2.69 -21.69
CA HIS A 160 -9.81 3.25 -22.89
C HIS A 160 -10.05 2.38 -24.13
N ASP A 161 -9.99 1.05 -23.97
CA ASP A 161 -10.30 0.13 -25.06
C ASP A 161 -11.75 0.23 -25.52
N THR A 162 -12.66 0.44 -24.58
CA THR A 162 -14.08 0.66 -24.89
C THR A 162 -14.26 1.89 -25.78
N ILE A 163 -13.59 3.02 -25.47
CA ILE A 163 -13.63 4.25 -26.29
C ILE A 163 -13.06 3.98 -27.68
N VAL A 164 -11.86 3.39 -27.74
CA VAL A 164 -11.16 3.09 -28.99
C VAL A 164 -11.95 2.10 -29.84
N SER A 165 -12.43 1.00 -29.28
CA SER A 165 -13.17 -0.04 -29.99
C SER A 165 -14.49 0.48 -30.56
N ARG A 166 -15.24 1.28 -29.80
CA ARG A 166 -16.49 1.92 -30.30
C ARG A 166 -16.20 2.90 -31.43
N PHE A 167 -15.11 3.65 -31.34
CA PHE A 167 -14.69 4.54 -32.42
C PHE A 167 -14.29 3.76 -33.67
N LEU A 168 -13.43 2.75 -33.55
CA LEU A 168 -12.96 1.94 -34.68
C LEU A 168 -14.04 1.10 -35.35
N SER A 169 -15.06 0.68 -34.61
CA SER A 169 -16.23 -0.02 -35.15
C SER A 169 -17.28 0.89 -35.78
N GLY A 170 -17.10 2.19 -35.70
CA GLY A 170 -18.09 3.19 -36.18
C GLY A 170 -19.29 3.36 -35.23
N ALA A 171 -19.27 2.72 -34.05
CA ALA A 171 -20.33 2.86 -33.05
C ALA A 171 -20.31 4.20 -32.31
N SER A 172 -19.22 4.97 -32.40
CA SER A 172 -19.15 6.34 -31.92
C SER A 172 -18.54 7.27 -32.99
N SER A 173 -19.01 8.54 -33.02
CA SER A 173 -18.44 9.55 -33.88
C SER A 173 -17.08 10.03 -33.37
N PRO A 174 -16.24 10.67 -34.23
CA PRO A 174 -15.01 11.32 -33.77
C PRO A 174 -15.28 12.34 -32.66
N ALA A 175 -16.34 13.12 -32.77
CA ALA A 175 -16.71 14.11 -31.73
C ALA A 175 -17.06 13.44 -30.39
N THR A 176 -17.77 12.33 -30.43
CA THR A 176 -18.10 11.55 -29.20
C THR A 176 -16.85 10.97 -28.57
N ALA A 177 -16.00 10.32 -29.36
CA ALA A 177 -14.75 9.73 -28.85
C ALA A 177 -13.81 10.80 -28.24
N LEU A 178 -13.70 11.97 -28.88
CA LEU A 178 -12.94 13.09 -28.34
C LEU A 178 -13.51 13.64 -27.04
N ALA A 179 -14.84 13.73 -26.92
CA ALA A 179 -15.50 14.17 -25.69
C ALA A 179 -15.28 13.15 -24.54
N GLU A 180 -15.34 11.85 -24.85
CA GLU A 180 -15.07 10.80 -23.88
C GLU A 180 -13.60 10.82 -23.41
N LEU A 181 -12.63 11.05 -24.31
CA LEU A 181 -11.20 11.19 -23.95
C LEU A 181 -10.94 12.44 -23.10
N GLU A 182 -11.59 13.56 -23.41
CA GLU A 182 -11.47 14.78 -22.61
C GLU A 182 -12.08 14.59 -21.21
N GLU A 183 -13.19 13.86 -21.11
CA GLU A 183 -13.76 13.46 -19.81
C GLU A 183 -12.80 12.57 -19.02
N GLU A 184 -12.17 11.57 -19.65
CA GLU A 184 -11.18 10.72 -18.97
C GLU A 184 -9.95 11.52 -18.53
N LYS A 185 -9.51 12.49 -19.31
CA LYS A 185 -8.45 13.41 -18.93
C LYS A 185 -8.83 14.27 -17.73
N ARG A 186 -10.05 14.79 -17.71
CA ARG A 186 -10.60 15.51 -16.55
C ARG A 186 -10.67 14.61 -15.31
N ARG A 187 -11.10 13.36 -15.47
CA ARG A 187 -11.10 12.37 -14.38
C ARG A 187 -9.68 12.00 -13.92
N ALA A 188 -8.70 11.98 -14.83
CA ALA A 188 -7.31 11.77 -14.47
C ALA A 188 -6.73 12.90 -13.61
N SER A 189 -7.16 14.15 -13.82
CA SER A 189 -6.79 15.27 -12.95
C SER A 189 -7.42 15.21 -11.55
N ARG A 190 -8.48 14.42 -11.37
CA ARG A 190 -9.15 14.11 -10.11
C ARG A 190 -8.68 12.77 -9.54
N PHE A 191 -7.39 12.55 -9.56
CA PHE A 191 -6.77 11.29 -9.14
C PHE A 191 -6.93 11.01 -7.65
N VAL A 192 -6.76 9.74 -7.29
CA VAL A 192 -6.65 9.29 -5.90
C VAL A 192 -5.33 8.59 -5.70
N VAL A 193 -4.62 8.96 -4.64
CA VAL A 193 -3.45 8.22 -4.17
C VAL A 193 -3.86 7.41 -2.95
N LEU A 194 -3.57 6.12 -2.96
CA LEU A 194 -3.84 5.19 -1.87
C LEU A 194 -2.53 4.65 -1.30
N ALA A 195 -2.43 4.53 0.01
CA ALA A 195 -1.28 3.93 0.68
C ALA A 195 -1.75 3.19 1.93
N GLY A 196 -0.97 2.24 2.41
CA GLY A 196 -1.14 1.68 3.74
C GLY A 196 -0.84 2.73 4.80
N ILE A 197 -1.48 2.60 5.96
CA ILE A 197 -1.32 3.56 7.06
C ILE A 197 0.12 3.70 7.53
N LYS A 198 0.89 2.62 7.53
CA LYS A 198 2.30 2.56 7.91
C LYS A 198 2.97 1.32 7.32
N THR A 199 4.26 1.21 7.47
CA THR A 199 4.99 -0.02 7.12
C THR A 199 5.42 -0.75 8.39
N THR A 200 5.52 -2.08 8.31
CA THR A 200 5.88 -2.92 9.46
C THR A 200 7.36 -2.86 9.84
N ASP A 201 8.21 -2.26 8.99
CA ASP A 201 9.64 -2.10 9.26
C ASP A 201 9.99 -0.75 9.92
N GLY A 202 9.43 0.35 9.41
CA GLY A 202 9.74 1.70 9.89
C GLY A 202 8.66 2.31 10.79
N GLU A 203 7.44 1.87 10.65
CA GLU A 203 6.25 2.23 11.46
C GLU A 203 5.95 3.74 11.61
N THR A 204 6.55 4.60 10.78
CA THR A 204 6.44 6.06 10.92
C THR A 204 5.06 6.61 10.55
N GLY A 205 4.36 5.97 9.60
CA GLY A 205 3.10 6.48 9.05
C GLY A 205 3.22 7.82 8.29
N SER A 206 4.44 8.32 8.08
CA SER A 206 4.67 9.68 7.60
C SER A 206 4.68 9.81 6.07
N VAL A 207 5.00 8.75 5.33
CA VAL A 207 5.20 8.83 3.87
C VAL A 207 3.94 9.25 3.14
N GLY A 208 2.77 8.68 3.47
CA GLY A 208 1.50 9.06 2.85
C GLY A 208 1.20 10.56 2.95
N PRO A 209 1.11 11.14 4.16
CA PRO A 209 0.90 12.57 4.35
C PRO A 209 1.96 13.45 3.68
N GLN A 210 3.23 13.07 3.72
CA GLN A 210 4.31 13.80 3.06
C GLN A 210 4.21 13.75 1.53
N VAL A 211 3.72 12.63 0.96
CA VAL A 211 3.45 12.53 -0.48
C VAL A 211 2.30 13.43 -0.88
N ALA A 212 1.24 13.53 -0.07
CA ALA A 212 0.13 14.45 -0.35
C ALA A 212 0.62 15.90 -0.45
N GLU A 213 1.46 16.33 0.47
CA GLU A 213 2.08 17.66 0.46
C GLU A 213 3.02 17.84 -0.73
N GLY A 214 3.93 16.88 -0.96
CA GLY A 214 4.86 16.93 -2.08
C GLY A 214 4.18 16.98 -3.44
N VAL A 215 3.10 16.21 -3.64
CA VAL A 215 2.31 16.26 -4.87
C VAL A 215 1.56 17.57 -4.99
N SER A 216 1.04 18.12 -3.87
CA SER A 216 0.41 19.45 -3.86
C SER A 216 1.37 20.52 -4.33
N GLU A 217 2.59 20.55 -3.81
CA GLU A 217 3.65 21.48 -4.21
C GLU A 217 4.01 21.32 -5.69
N LEU A 218 4.25 20.07 -6.14
CA LEU A 218 4.71 19.78 -7.49
C LEU A 218 3.68 20.08 -8.60
N LEU A 219 2.40 19.96 -8.28
CA LEU A 219 1.30 20.18 -9.24
C LEU A 219 0.63 21.56 -9.09
N GLY A 220 0.93 22.30 -8.02
CA GLY A 220 0.29 23.57 -7.70
C GLY A 220 -1.21 23.43 -7.39
N VAL A 221 -1.63 22.27 -6.86
CA VAL A 221 -3.02 21.99 -6.48
C VAL A 221 -3.06 21.45 -5.06
N THR A 222 -4.15 21.67 -4.35
CA THR A 222 -4.32 21.06 -3.02
C THR A 222 -4.69 19.59 -3.16
N VAL A 223 -3.93 18.70 -2.52
CA VAL A 223 -4.21 17.27 -2.38
C VAL A 223 -4.50 16.99 -0.90
N PRO A 224 -5.74 17.14 -0.44
CA PRO A 224 -6.09 16.82 0.94
C PRO A 224 -5.82 15.35 1.22
N HIS A 225 -5.55 15.02 2.50
CA HIS A 225 -5.35 13.64 2.88
C HIS A 225 -6.18 13.24 4.10
N ALA A 226 -6.62 11.99 4.12
CA ALA A 226 -7.22 11.35 5.27
C ALA A 226 -6.42 10.11 5.67
N THR A 227 -6.20 9.95 6.98
CA THR A 227 -5.49 8.80 7.55
C THR A 227 -6.44 7.92 8.34
N TYR A 228 -6.05 6.65 8.57
CA TYR A 228 -6.87 5.66 9.29
C TYR A 228 -8.24 5.41 8.63
N VAL A 229 -8.27 5.45 7.28
CA VAL A 229 -9.51 5.27 6.53
C VAL A 229 -9.95 3.80 6.62
N GLU A 230 -11.20 3.60 7.04
CA GLU A 230 -11.86 2.30 7.15
C GLU A 230 -12.80 2.01 5.98
N SER A 231 -13.36 3.06 5.42
CA SER A 231 -14.20 3.00 4.21
C SER A 231 -14.20 4.34 3.49
N PHE A 232 -14.45 4.32 2.20
CA PHE A 232 -14.61 5.54 1.41
C PHE A 232 -15.44 5.28 0.16
N ASP A 233 -15.95 6.37 -0.40
CA ASP A 233 -16.65 6.40 -1.67
C ASP A 233 -16.23 7.64 -2.45
N ALA A 234 -16.06 7.53 -3.76
CA ALA A 234 -15.64 8.64 -4.60
C ALA A 234 -16.62 8.87 -5.76
N ASP A 235 -16.96 10.11 -5.98
CA ASP A 235 -17.75 10.56 -7.12
C ASP A 235 -16.88 11.40 -8.07
N PRO A 236 -16.39 10.81 -9.17
CA PRO A 236 -15.60 11.54 -10.16
C PRO A 236 -16.39 12.64 -10.89
N ALA A 237 -17.73 12.54 -10.95
CA ALA A 237 -18.57 13.53 -11.61
C ALA A 237 -18.61 14.84 -10.83
N THR A 238 -18.86 14.76 -9.54
CA THR A 238 -18.79 15.93 -8.62
C THR A 238 -17.36 16.31 -8.26
N GLY A 239 -16.41 15.36 -8.35
CA GLY A 239 -15.03 15.56 -7.95
C GLY A 239 -14.86 15.55 -6.44
N THR A 240 -15.63 14.71 -5.73
CA THR A 240 -15.58 14.56 -4.28
C THR A 240 -15.22 13.12 -3.88
N ILE A 241 -14.63 12.98 -2.71
CA ILE A 241 -14.42 11.73 -2.03
C ILE A 241 -14.86 11.85 -0.58
N THR A 242 -15.69 10.92 -0.15
CA THR A 242 -16.14 10.81 1.24
C THR A 242 -15.43 9.63 1.88
N SER A 243 -14.87 9.83 3.07
CA SER A 243 -14.21 8.77 3.82
C SER A 243 -14.69 8.72 5.26
N GLN A 244 -14.68 7.52 5.83
CA GLN A 244 -14.92 7.28 7.24
C GLN A 244 -13.62 6.76 7.87
N ARG A 245 -13.30 7.29 9.06
CA ARG A 245 -12.12 6.90 9.82
C ARG A 245 -12.38 6.85 11.31
N MET A 246 -11.59 6.07 12.03
CA MET A 246 -11.58 6.09 13.49
C MET A 246 -10.39 6.88 14.03
N ILE A 247 -10.61 7.74 15.00
CA ILE A 247 -9.55 8.38 15.78
C ILE A 247 -9.84 8.12 17.26
N GLY A 248 -9.08 7.23 17.86
CA GLY A 248 -9.41 6.72 19.19
C GLY A 248 -10.78 6.05 19.18
N TYR A 249 -11.74 6.59 19.91
CA TYR A 249 -13.12 6.10 19.98
C TYR A 249 -14.10 6.89 19.12
N LEU A 250 -13.61 7.86 18.34
CA LEU A 250 -14.46 8.74 17.54
C LEU A 250 -14.46 8.30 16.09
N SER A 251 -15.63 8.02 15.54
CA SER A 251 -15.82 7.87 14.11
C SER A 251 -16.00 9.25 13.47
N GLN A 252 -15.23 9.52 12.42
CA GLN A 252 -15.29 10.76 11.67
C GLN A 252 -15.63 10.48 10.21
N LYS A 253 -16.62 11.21 9.68
CA LYS A 253 -16.89 11.26 8.24
C LYS A 253 -16.26 12.54 7.68
N LEU A 254 -15.43 12.38 6.65
CA LEU A 254 -14.74 13.46 5.97
C LEU A 254 -15.20 13.51 4.52
N GLU A 255 -15.48 14.70 4.04
CA GLU A 255 -15.67 14.96 2.61
C GLU A 255 -14.54 15.85 2.11
N MET A 256 -13.90 15.44 1.03
CA MET A 256 -12.77 16.13 0.44
C MET A 256 -12.97 16.30 -1.06
N ARG A 257 -12.37 17.32 -1.63
CA ARG A 257 -12.29 17.46 -3.09
C ARG A 257 -11.17 16.62 -3.65
N LEU A 258 -11.39 16.05 -4.82
CA LEU A 258 -10.36 15.39 -5.61
C LEU A 258 -9.48 16.42 -6.34
N PRO A 259 -8.17 16.17 -6.51
CA PRO A 259 -7.47 14.95 -6.12
C PRO A 259 -7.28 14.83 -4.61
N ALA A 260 -7.11 13.59 -4.11
CA ALA A 260 -6.94 13.33 -2.68
C ALA A 260 -5.98 12.15 -2.43
N LEU A 261 -5.41 12.09 -1.22
CA LEU A 261 -4.65 10.94 -0.74
C LEU A 261 -5.33 10.34 0.48
N LEU A 262 -5.47 9.01 0.49
CA LEU A 262 -5.97 8.25 1.62
C LEU A 262 -4.92 7.26 2.12
N THR A 263 -4.69 7.20 3.43
CA THR A 263 -3.98 6.07 4.04
C THR A 263 -4.98 5.14 4.72
N VAL A 264 -4.96 3.88 4.27
CA VAL A 264 -5.94 2.87 4.62
C VAL A 264 -5.49 2.14 5.87
N GLY A 265 -6.37 2.05 6.85
CA GLY A 265 -6.13 1.34 8.10
C GLY A 265 -6.20 -0.19 7.93
N SER A 266 -5.75 -0.92 8.96
CA SER A 266 -5.91 -2.37 9.04
C SER A 266 -7.37 -2.81 9.05
N GLU A 267 -8.25 -1.94 9.55
CA GLU A 267 -9.69 -2.17 9.65
C GLU A 267 -10.46 -1.85 8.35
N TYR A 268 -9.74 -1.40 7.30
CA TYR A 268 -10.38 -1.13 6.02
C TYR A 268 -11.14 -2.36 5.52
N ARG A 269 -12.40 -2.13 5.21
CA ARG A 269 -13.28 -3.14 4.59
C ARG A 269 -14.01 -2.47 3.44
N PRO A 270 -13.94 -3.01 2.23
CA PRO A 270 -14.77 -2.52 1.13
C PRO A 270 -16.25 -2.74 1.47
N SER A 271 -17.12 -1.89 0.94
CA SER A 271 -18.57 -2.00 1.12
C SER A 271 -19.13 -3.27 0.46
N GLU A 272 -18.44 -3.80 -0.53
CA GLU A 272 -18.72 -5.09 -1.15
C GLU A 272 -17.51 -6.02 -0.99
N PRO A 273 -17.71 -7.35 -0.85
CA PRO A 273 -16.59 -8.28 -0.81
C PRO A 273 -15.77 -8.14 -2.08
N SER A 274 -14.56 -7.64 -1.95
CA SER A 274 -13.61 -7.69 -3.06
C SER A 274 -13.25 -9.15 -3.30
N ALA A 275 -13.26 -9.58 -4.55
CA ALA A 275 -12.78 -10.91 -4.95
C ALA A 275 -11.26 -11.08 -4.74
N GLY A 276 -10.61 -10.09 -4.13
CA GLY A 276 -9.17 -9.99 -3.94
C GLY A 276 -8.70 -10.37 -2.56
N ASP A 277 -8.98 -11.57 -2.11
CA ASP A 277 -8.08 -12.13 -1.11
C ASP A 277 -6.69 -12.24 -1.73
N MET A 278 -5.69 -11.63 -1.11
CA MET A 278 -4.31 -11.59 -1.64
C MET A 278 -3.72 -13.01 -1.80
N GLU A 279 -4.24 -14.02 -1.13
CA GLU A 279 -3.86 -15.41 -1.38
C GLU A 279 -4.46 -15.93 -2.68
N GLU A 280 -5.68 -15.58 -3.01
CA GLU A 280 -6.33 -15.94 -4.25
C GLU A 280 -5.60 -15.35 -5.47
N VAL A 281 -5.08 -14.14 -5.34
CA VAL A 281 -4.25 -13.48 -6.36
C VAL A 281 -2.95 -14.24 -6.64
N ARG A 282 -2.34 -14.87 -5.66
CA ARG A 282 -1.14 -15.68 -5.84
C ARG A 282 -1.39 -16.92 -6.70
N TYR A 283 -2.59 -17.47 -6.65
CA TYR A 283 -2.98 -18.67 -7.42
C TYR A 283 -3.57 -18.33 -8.78
N ASN A 284 -4.21 -17.17 -8.92
CA ASN A 284 -4.86 -16.72 -10.14
C ASN A 284 -3.99 -15.77 -10.96
N SER A 285 -2.68 -15.99 -10.98
CA SER A 285 -1.78 -15.17 -11.78
C SER A 285 -2.11 -15.32 -13.28
N TYR A 286 -2.09 -14.17 -13.96
CA TYR A 286 -2.32 -14.08 -15.40
C TYR A 286 -1.44 -15.07 -16.19
N ARG A 287 -2.05 -15.89 -17.03
CA ARG A 287 -1.37 -16.90 -17.85
C ARG A 287 -0.95 -16.39 -19.24
N GLY A 288 -1.27 -15.16 -19.56
CA GLY A 288 -0.98 -14.55 -20.85
C GLY A 288 0.44 -14.00 -20.96
N LYS A 289 0.61 -12.97 -21.79
CA LYS A 289 1.89 -12.29 -21.99
C LYS A 289 2.36 -11.64 -20.68
N VAL A 290 3.60 -11.96 -20.27
CA VAL A 290 4.21 -11.34 -19.09
C VAL A 290 4.33 -9.82 -19.31
N LEU A 291 3.66 -9.05 -18.47
CA LEU A 291 3.76 -7.60 -18.48
C LEU A 291 5.10 -7.17 -17.88
N GLN A 292 5.68 -6.13 -18.45
CA GLN A 292 6.92 -5.54 -17.97
C GLN A 292 6.61 -4.41 -17.01
N ALA A 293 7.27 -4.40 -15.84
CA ALA A 293 7.23 -3.26 -14.95
C ALA A 293 7.94 -2.05 -15.59
N THR A 294 7.37 -0.88 -15.42
CA THR A 294 7.99 0.39 -15.79
C THR A 294 9.04 0.74 -14.74
N LYS A 295 10.29 0.92 -15.13
CA LYS A 295 11.39 1.25 -14.21
C LYS A 295 11.85 2.68 -14.45
N TRP A 296 12.02 3.44 -13.37
CA TRP A 296 12.54 4.81 -13.40
C TRP A 296 13.68 4.99 -12.42
N THR A 297 14.72 5.65 -12.90
CA THR A 297 15.83 6.16 -12.11
C THR A 297 15.49 7.53 -11.51
N ALA A 298 16.40 8.06 -10.68
CA ALA A 298 16.29 9.41 -10.15
C ALA A 298 16.24 10.47 -11.29
N ASP A 299 17.02 10.26 -12.35
CA ASP A 299 17.04 11.17 -13.50
C ASP A 299 15.73 11.10 -14.29
N ASP A 300 15.13 9.90 -14.45
CA ASP A 300 13.86 9.72 -15.13
C ASP A 300 12.72 10.49 -14.49
N ILE A 301 12.73 10.65 -13.15
CA ILE A 301 11.74 11.42 -12.41
C ILE A 301 12.15 12.88 -12.19
N GLY A 302 13.33 13.29 -12.64
CA GLY A 302 13.85 14.63 -12.44
C GLY A 302 14.17 14.97 -10.99
N ALA A 303 14.61 13.98 -10.20
CA ALA A 303 14.90 14.18 -8.80
C ALA A 303 16.17 15.03 -8.60
N ASP A 304 16.09 16.03 -7.72
CA ASP A 304 17.28 16.78 -7.26
C ASP A 304 18.17 15.81 -6.44
N PRO A 305 19.42 15.58 -6.86
CA PRO A 305 20.36 14.73 -6.14
C PRO A 305 20.60 15.15 -4.67
N LYS A 306 20.35 16.42 -4.33
CA LYS A 306 20.50 16.96 -2.97
C LYS A 306 19.31 16.69 -2.06
N ARG A 307 18.25 16.07 -2.58
CA ARG A 307 17.01 15.78 -1.83
C ARG A 307 16.72 14.29 -1.72
N ILE A 308 17.59 13.42 -2.24
CA ILE A 308 17.39 11.96 -2.25
C ILE A 308 18.52 11.24 -1.53
N GLY A 309 18.26 10.01 -1.11
CA GLY A 309 19.25 9.11 -0.50
C GLY A 309 19.62 9.43 0.93
N LEU A 310 20.46 8.56 1.50
CA LEU A 310 20.86 8.62 2.90
C LEU A 310 21.56 9.94 3.27
N VAL A 311 22.50 10.37 2.44
CA VAL A 311 23.38 11.53 2.73
C VAL A 311 22.61 12.85 2.82
N ASN A 312 21.50 12.92 2.08
CA ASN A 312 20.68 14.14 2.00
C ASN A 312 19.38 14.03 2.82
N SER A 313 19.26 12.98 3.61
CA SER A 313 18.11 12.81 4.51
C SER A 313 18.25 13.72 5.72
N PRO A 314 17.22 14.51 6.08
CA PRO A 314 17.22 15.33 7.30
C PRO A 314 17.37 14.51 8.58
N THR A 315 16.93 13.26 8.56
CA THR A 315 17.07 12.34 9.68
C THR A 315 17.95 11.15 9.28
N ILE A 316 18.95 10.85 10.12
CA ILE A 316 19.85 9.73 9.91
C ILE A 316 19.64 8.74 11.05
N VAL A 317 19.28 7.49 10.71
CA VAL A 317 19.32 6.41 11.69
C VAL A 317 20.77 6.08 11.99
N GLY A 318 21.16 6.17 13.26
CA GLY A 318 22.50 5.79 13.69
C GLY A 318 22.80 4.32 13.39
N SER A 319 24.08 3.96 13.38
CA SER A 319 24.51 2.58 13.19
C SER A 319 23.85 1.68 14.23
N GLY A 320 23.21 0.61 13.77
CA GLY A 320 22.67 -0.42 14.65
C GLY A 320 23.82 -1.06 15.43
N VAL A 321 23.64 -1.21 16.72
CA VAL A 321 24.52 -2.01 17.57
C VAL A 321 23.85 -3.33 17.82
N ASP A 322 24.56 -4.42 17.57
CA ASP A 322 24.04 -5.76 17.93
C ASP A 322 23.99 -5.87 19.46
N ILE A 323 22.80 -5.84 20.02
CA ILE A 323 22.54 -6.01 21.45
C ILE A 323 22.42 -7.49 21.85
N GLY A 324 22.76 -8.40 20.94
CA GLY A 324 22.62 -9.84 21.13
C GLY A 324 21.20 -10.33 20.83
N LYS A 325 20.94 -11.59 21.14
CA LYS A 325 19.60 -12.14 21.02
C LYS A 325 18.65 -11.28 21.87
N PRO A 326 17.50 -10.84 21.32
CA PRO A 326 16.53 -10.14 22.13
C PRO A 326 16.28 -10.98 23.38
N PRO A 327 16.21 -10.38 24.55
CA PRO A 327 15.75 -11.09 25.73
C PRO A 327 14.44 -11.75 25.32
N VAL A 328 14.27 -13.02 25.65
CA VAL A 328 13.03 -13.76 25.38
C VAL A 328 11.91 -12.80 25.74
N GLN A 329 11.17 -12.37 24.73
CA GLN A 329 10.16 -11.34 24.92
C GLN A 329 9.10 -11.97 25.82
N LYS A 330 9.23 -11.68 27.11
CA LYS A 330 8.22 -12.05 28.09
C LYS A 330 7.03 -11.14 27.78
N THR A 331 6.18 -11.55 26.84
CA THR A 331 4.90 -10.88 26.61
C THR A 331 4.04 -11.16 27.82
N VAL A 332 4.15 -10.32 28.80
CA VAL A 332 3.36 -10.41 30.03
C VAL A 332 2.02 -9.72 29.75
N GLY A 333 1.15 -10.41 28.99
CA GLY A 333 -0.27 -10.13 29.08
C GLY A 333 -0.81 -10.80 30.35
N VAL A 334 -1.65 -10.14 31.12
CA VAL A 334 -2.24 -10.66 32.35
C VAL A 334 -2.80 -12.07 32.13
N SER A 335 -3.50 -12.33 31.04
CA SER A 335 -4.05 -13.65 30.69
C SER A 335 -2.97 -14.72 30.42
N GLN A 336 -1.78 -14.35 29.94
CA GLN A 336 -0.70 -15.30 29.69
C GLN A 336 0.06 -15.66 30.95
N VAL A 337 0.21 -14.72 31.87
CA VAL A 337 0.77 -14.95 33.22
C VAL A 337 0.02 -16.09 33.89
N PHE A 338 -1.29 -16.05 33.79
CA PHE A 338 -2.13 -17.02 34.54
C PHE A 338 -2.23 -18.37 33.85
N LEU A 339 -2.33 -18.41 32.55
CA LEU A 339 -2.29 -19.66 31.81
C LEU A 339 -0.96 -20.42 32.01
N GLY A 340 0.14 -19.69 32.22
CA GLY A 340 1.44 -20.28 32.55
C GLY A 340 1.54 -20.82 33.97
N ALA A 341 0.87 -20.20 34.94
CA ALA A 341 0.90 -20.60 36.34
C ALA A 341 0.06 -21.85 36.65
N VAL A 342 -0.83 -22.24 35.75
CA VAL A 342 -1.88 -23.24 36.03
C VAL A 342 -1.64 -24.57 35.31
N GLY A 343 -0.42 -25.07 35.33
CA GLY A 343 -0.14 -26.45 34.96
C GLY A 343 -0.21 -26.80 33.48
N ARG A 344 -0.23 -25.80 32.58
CA ARG A 344 -0.03 -26.03 31.15
C ARG A 344 1.45 -26.17 30.84
N THR A 345 1.78 -27.14 30.02
CA THR A 345 3.13 -27.34 29.51
C THR A 345 3.19 -26.92 28.05
N ASP A 346 4.37 -26.44 27.61
CA ASP A 346 4.67 -26.25 26.20
C ASP A 346 4.80 -27.59 25.45
N PHE A 347 5.13 -27.56 24.19
CA PHE A 347 5.30 -28.75 23.35
C PHE A 347 6.45 -29.65 23.78
N GLU A 348 7.35 -29.18 24.66
CA GLU A 348 8.47 -29.93 25.20
C GLU A 348 8.19 -30.46 26.64
N GLY A 349 6.97 -30.27 27.15
CA GLY A 349 6.59 -30.68 28.49
C GLY A 349 7.09 -29.74 29.59
N LYS A 350 7.61 -28.56 29.25
CA LYS A 350 7.99 -27.54 30.24
C LYS A 350 6.78 -26.68 30.62
N PRO A 351 6.73 -26.16 31.86
CA PRO A 351 5.65 -25.24 32.25
C PRO A 351 5.51 -24.10 31.23
N TYR A 352 4.30 -23.98 30.66
CA TYR A 352 4.01 -22.97 29.69
C TYR A 352 4.10 -21.58 30.32
N GLY A 353 4.91 -20.71 29.72
CA GLY A 353 5.04 -19.32 30.11
C GLY A 353 6.45 -18.96 30.56
N PRO A 354 6.75 -17.69 30.63
CA PRO A 354 8.04 -17.18 31.08
C PRO A 354 8.26 -17.39 32.57
N PHE A 355 7.31 -18.03 33.28
CA PHE A 355 7.31 -18.17 34.73
C PHE A 355 7.95 -19.47 35.15
N ALA A 356 9.27 -19.49 35.19
CA ALA A 356 9.98 -20.30 36.13
C ALA A 356 9.58 -19.82 37.53
N ARG A 357 9.45 -20.76 38.46
CA ARG A 357 8.96 -20.54 39.85
C ARG A 357 9.49 -19.31 40.59
N GLY A 358 10.65 -18.77 40.20
CA GLY A 358 11.26 -17.60 40.83
C GLY A 358 10.80 -16.25 40.27
N ASP A 359 10.36 -16.22 39.01
CA ASP A 359 10.04 -14.96 38.33
C ASP A 359 8.64 -14.43 38.67
N LEU A 360 7.72 -15.34 39.00
CA LEU A 360 6.36 -14.98 39.44
C LEU A 360 6.36 -14.37 40.85
N ALA A 361 7.25 -14.82 41.71
CA ALA A 361 7.27 -14.35 43.09
C ALA A 361 7.73 -12.89 43.23
N SER A 362 8.46 -12.36 42.27
CA SER A 362 9.02 -11.01 42.35
C SER A 362 8.12 -9.91 41.75
N GLY A 363 7.03 -10.28 41.09
CA GLY A 363 6.15 -9.33 40.38
C GLY A 363 4.66 -9.41 40.72
N LEU A 364 4.27 -10.33 41.59
CA LEU A 364 2.87 -10.47 42.03
C LEU A 364 2.66 -9.87 43.42
N PRO A 365 1.48 -9.31 43.71
CA PRO A 365 1.14 -8.88 45.07
C PRO A 365 1.35 -10.00 46.09
N ASP A 366 1.85 -9.63 47.26
CA ASP A 366 2.11 -10.58 48.36
C ASP A 366 0.87 -11.43 48.69
N GLY A 367 1.04 -12.74 48.74
CA GLY A 367 -0.01 -13.69 49.06
C GLY A 367 -0.87 -14.16 47.87
N LEU A 368 -0.81 -13.53 46.68
CA LEU A 368 -1.60 -13.99 45.53
C LEU A 368 -1.14 -15.38 45.05
N LEU A 369 0.17 -15.60 44.98
CA LEU A 369 0.74 -16.89 44.60
C LEU A 369 0.37 -18.01 45.59
N GLU A 370 0.29 -17.70 46.87
CA GLU A 370 -0.10 -18.62 47.92
C GLU A 370 -1.59 -18.98 47.83
N ARG A 371 -2.45 -18.04 47.58
CA ARG A 371 -3.89 -18.27 47.34
C ARG A 371 -4.12 -19.12 46.07
N LEU A 372 -3.41 -18.85 45.00
CA LEU A 372 -3.48 -19.65 43.78
C LEU A 372 -3.04 -21.10 43.95
N LYS A 373 -2.12 -21.36 44.91
CA LYS A 373 -1.68 -22.72 45.28
C LYS A 373 -2.64 -23.40 46.23
N SER A 374 -3.26 -22.67 47.16
CA SER A 374 -4.14 -23.22 48.19
C SER A 374 -5.53 -23.58 47.71
N ASP A 375 -5.97 -22.96 46.62
CA ASP A 375 -7.32 -23.10 46.09
C ASP A 375 -7.52 -24.40 45.29
N GLY A 376 -6.47 -25.22 45.11
CA GLY A 376 -6.58 -26.53 44.45
C GLY A 376 -7.12 -26.50 43.00
N SER A 377 -7.48 -25.33 42.49
CA SER A 377 -8.00 -25.11 41.17
C SER A 377 -6.88 -24.99 40.14
N VAL A 378 -6.01 -26.01 40.14
CA VAL A 378 -5.02 -26.19 39.06
C VAL A 378 -5.81 -26.40 37.78
N GLY A 379 -6.26 -25.34 37.13
CA GLY A 379 -7.02 -25.44 35.88
C GLY A 379 -8.06 -24.38 35.64
N THR A 380 -8.55 -23.70 36.65
CA THR A 380 -9.53 -22.60 36.49
C THR A 380 -9.03 -21.36 37.20
N PHE A 381 -8.39 -20.49 36.45
CA PHE A 381 -8.00 -19.18 36.95
C PHE A 381 -9.08 -18.16 36.60
N ASP A 382 -9.67 -17.51 37.61
CA ASP A 382 -10.59 -16.43 37.39
C ASP A 382 -9.82 -15.11 37.18
N VAL A 383 -9.82 -14.62 35.94
CA VAL A 383 -9.18 -13.36 35.56
C VAL A 383 -9.71 -12.17 36.38
N ARG A 384 -10.95 -12.26 36.90
CA ARG A 384 -11.53 -11.21 37.74
C ARG A 384 -10.81 -11.07 39.10
N MET A 385 -10.41 -12.17 39.68
CA MET A 385 -9.66 -12.14 40.96
C MET A 385 -8.34 -11.39 40.81
N LEU A 386 -7.66 -11.51 39.67
CA LEU A 386 -6.42 -10.78 39.47
C LEU A 386 -6.67 -9.29 39.23
N ALA A 387 -7.67 -8.98 38.43
CA ALA A 387 -8.02 -7.56 38.14
C ALA A 387 -8.37 -6.84 39.44
N GLU A 388 -9.07 -7.47 40.35
CA GLU A 388 -9.38 -6.93 41.68
C GLU A 388 -8.15 -6.75 42.56
N GLU A 389 -7.21 -7.67 42.51
CA GLU A 389 -5.96 -7.62 43.31
C GLU A 389 -4.92 -6.62 42.73
N LEU A 390 -4.91 -6.44 41.41
CA LEU A 390 -4.05 -5.44 40.78
C LEU A 390 -4.63 -4.01 40.84
N ALA A 391 -5.92 -3.88 41.15
CA ALA A 391 -6.59 -2.60 41.35
C ALA A 391 -6.59 -2.13 42.81
N ALA A 392 -6.25 -3.00 43.76
CA ALA A 392 -6.11 -2.69 45.17
C ALA A 392 -4.68 -2.27 45.50
#